data_fe85fdf6f759b6e01ec76cf44c3c75c0
#
_entry.id   fe85fdf6f759b6e01ec76cf44c3c75c0
#
_cell.length_a   1.000
_cell.length_b   1.000
_cell.length_c   1.000
_cell.angle_alpha   90.00
_cell.angle_beta   90.00
_cell.angle_gamma   90.00
#
_symmetry.space_group_name_H-M   'P 1'
#
loop_
_entity.id
_entity.type
_entity.pdbx_description
1 polymer ?
#
loop_
_entity_poly.entity_id
_entity_poly.type
_entity_poly.pdbx_seq_one_letter_code
_entity_poly.pdbx_strand_id
1 'polypeptide(L)'
;AIQWLSNLGVEFDKAPDGTMITTHGGGTSRKRMHAAKDYSGAEIMRTLRDEVLNHEDIQVVDFTSAIELIKDENGHCAGAVLLNMETKELLVAKAKTVILATGGAGRLHYQGFPTSNHYGATADGLVLGYRAGAKLLYPDTLQYHPTGAAYPAQIYGALVTEKVRSVGAMLVNADGEVFMNPLETRDVAAASIIRECTERGKGVKTPAGQAVWLDTPMIELKNGAGTIEKRIPAMMRMFAKHGIDIRKEPILVYPTLHYQNGGLHITADGQTDVENLFAAGEVVGGIHGRNRLMGNSLLDVIVFGRNAGQHAAEKAKSVNVGTLTLDHVAAFEAEKQQAGVTDHRLSPQLLPDYARKIHPAEK
;
A
#
# COMPACT_ATOMS: atom_id res chain seq x y z
N ALA A 1 -2.30 19.30 -4.19
CA ALA A 1 -1.52 18.33 -3.40
C ALA A 1 -0.02 18.47 -3.68
N ILE A 2 0.46 18.33 -4.91
CA ILE A 2 1.91 18.36 -5.25
C ILE A 2 2.57 19.67 -4.78
N GLN A 3 1.99 20.83 -5.08
CA GLN A 3 2.53 22.12 -4.64
C GLN A 3 2.56 22.23 -3.12
N TRP A 4 1.53 21.74 -2.43
CA TRP A 4 1.49 21.71 -0.96
C TRP A 4 2.62 20.87 -0.39
N LEU A 5 2.84 19.67 -0.90
CA LEU A 5 3.96 18.81 -0.49
C LEU A 5 5.31 19.45 -0.76
N SER A 6 5.47 20.11 -1.92
CA SER A 6 6.70 20.83 -2.27
C SER A 6 6.96 22.00 -1.29
N ASN A 7 5.90 22.70 -0.86
CA ASN A 7 6.01 23.79 0.12
C ASN A 7 6.39 23.29 1.51
N LEU A 8 6.01 22.05 1.86
CA LEU A 8 6.44 21.36 3.09
C LEU A 8 7.88 20.81 3.01
N GLY A 9 8.52 20.85 1.84
CA GLY A 9 9.90 20.41 1.67
C GLY A 9 10.08 19.06 0.97
N VAL A 10 9.05 18.53 0.29
CA VAL A 10 9.21 17.35 -0.58
C VAL A 10 9.99 17.75 -1.82
N GLU A 11 11.13 17.11 -2.04
CA GLU A 11 12.02 17.39 -3.17
C GLU A 11 11.64 16.56 -4.42
N PHE A 12 10.67 17.04 -5.16
CA PHE A 12 10.35 16.48 -6.47
C PHE A 12 11.44 16.77 -7.52
N ASP A 13 11.60 15.86 -8.48
CA ASP A 13 12.53 16.04 -9.60
C ASP A 13 12.19 17.32 -10.39
N LYS A 14 13.19 18.20 -10.56
CA LYS A 14 13.08 19.46 -11.28
C LYS A 14 14.09 19.56 -12.42
N ALA A 15 13.71 20.27 -13.44
CA ALA A 15 14.63 20.72 -14.50
C ALA A 15 15.54 21.83 -13.99
N PRO A 16 16.64 22.19 -14.71
CA PRO A 16 17.55 23.25 -14.29
C PRO A 16 16.89 24.63 -14.09
N ASP A 17 15.78 24.88 -14.77
CA ASP A 17 14.99 26.12 -14.64
C ASP A 17 14.01 26.10 -13.45
N GLY A 18 14.00 25.04 -12.64
CA GLY A 18 13.11 24.86 -11.50
C GLY A 18 11.74 24.26 -11.82
N THR A 19 11.42 24.02 -13.11
CA THR A 19 10.15 23.41 -13.52
C THR A 19 10.10 21.94 -13.06
N MET A 20 8.96 21.52 -12.48
CA MET A 20 8.76 20.13 -12.06
C MET A 20 8.70 19.19 -13.27
N ILE A 21 9.52 18.14 -13.24
CA ILE A 21 9.54 17.11 -14.27
C ILE A 21 8.32 16.22 -14.18
N THR A 22 7.69 15.93 -15.33
CA THR A 22 6.60 14.95 -15.43
C THR A 22 6.99 13.79 -16.33
N THR A 23 6.48 12.59 -16.00
CA THR A 23 6.71 11.35 -16.76
C THR A 23 5.41 10.62 -17.05
N HIS A 24 5.43 9.69 -18.00
CA HIS A 24 4.36 8.73 -18.20
C HIS A 24 4.39 7.66 -17.11
N GLY A 25 3.22 7.26 -16.63
CA GLY A 25 3.01 6.03 -15.87
C GLY A 25 2.32 4.97 -16.72
N GLY A 26 2.30 3.72 -16.27
CA GLY A 26 1.56 2.64 -16.92
C GLY A 26 0.08 2.96 -17.01
N GLY A 27 -0.50 2.77 -18.19
CA GLY A 27 -1.91 3.07 -18.49
C GLY A 27 -2.27 4.55 -18.55
N THR A 28 -1.31 5.49 -18.43
CA THR A 28 -1.59 6.93 -18.51
C THR A 28 -1.48 7.46 -19.93
N SER A 29 -2.46 8.27 -20.33
CA SER A 29 -2.49 8.90 -21.68
C SER A 29 -1.61 10.14 -21.82
N ARG A 30 -1.13 10.71 -20.71
CA ARG A 30 -0.34 11.95 -20.69
C ARG A 30 0.76 11.88 -19.64
N LYS A 31 1.84 12.65 -19.83
CA LYS A 31 2.87 12.88 -18.81
C LYS A 31 2.28 13.73 -17.70
N ARG A 32 2.04 13.13 -16.52
CA ARG A 32 1.47 13.83 -15.35
C ARG A 32 2.03 13.35 -14.02
N MET A 33 2.95 12.38 -14.06
CA MET A 33 3.52 11.79 -12.86
C MET A 33 4.72 12.61 -12.38
N HIS A 34 4.63 13.16 -11.17
CA HIS A 34 5.77 13.73 -10.46
C HIS A 34 6.48 12.64 -9.65
N ALA A 35 7.76 12.79 -9.46
CA ALA A 35 8.55 11.82 -8.71
C ALA A 35 9.72 12.50 -7.98
N ALA A 36 10.15 11.93 -6.89
CA ALA A 36 11.47 12.13 -6.30
C ALA A 36 12.29 10.88 -6.65
N LYS A 37 12.98 10.90 -7.79
CA LYS A 37 13.70 9.76 -8.36
C LYS A 37 12.81 8.49 -8.36
N ASP A 38 13.23 7.41 -7.71
CA ASP A 38 12.47 6.17 -7.55
C ASP A 38 12.11 5.86 -6.07
N TYR A 39 12.10 6.89 -5.21
CA TYR A 39 11.76 6.79 -3.79
C TYR A 39 10.73 7.84 -3.32
N SER A 40 9.83 8.25 -4.20
CA SER A 40 8.82 9.29 -3.92
C SER A 40 8.04 9.05 -2.63
N GLY A 41 7.65 7.80 -2.35
CA GLY A 41 6.93 7.45 -1.12
C GLY A 41 7.76 7.72 0.14
N ALA A 42 9.04 7.35 0.13
CA ALA A 42 9.95 7.59 1.25
C ALA A 42 10.18 9.10 1.48
N GLU A 43 10.32 9.88 0.40
CA GLU A 43 10.51 11.32 0.49
C GLU A 43 9.27 12.05 1.03
N ILE A 44 8.09 11.69 0.56
CA ILE A 44 6.82 12.23 1.07
C ILE A 44 6.65 11.86 2.56
N MET A 45 6.89 10.58 2.91
CA MET A 45 6.73 10.11 4.28
C MET A 45 7.71 10.78 5.23
N ARG A 46 8.98 10.96 4.83
CA ARG A 46 9.98 11.69 5.61
C ARG A 46 9.47 13.09 5.95
N THR A 47 9.04 13.84 4.94
CA THR A 47 8.59 15.22 5.11
C THR A 47 7.35 15.32 6.00
N LEU A 48 6.33 14.48 5.76
CA LEU A 48 5.10 14.51 6.56
C LEU A 48 5.32 14.00 7.98
N ARG A 49 6.21 13.02 8.19
CA ARG A 49 6.58 12.56 9.52
C ARG A 49 7.30 13.66 10.31
N ASP A 50 8.24 14.33 9.68
CA ASP A 50 8.97 15.44 10.30
C ASP A 50 8.00 16.57 10.69
N GLU A 51 7.03 16.91 9.83
CA GLU A 51 5.98 17.89 10.12
C GLU A 51 5.15 17.48 11.35
N VAL A 52 4.68 16.24 11.41
CA VAL A 52 3.90 15.72 12.55
C VAL A 52 4.70 15.77 13.85
N LEU A 53 5.96 15.33 13.83
CA LEU A 53 6.81 15.28 15.03
C LEU A 53 7.21 16.66 15.55
N ASN A 54 7.19 17.69 14.70
CA ASN A 54 7.49 19.06 15.07
C ASN A 54 6.24 19.85 15.51
N HIS A 55 5.05 19.25 15.44
CA HIS A 55 3.80 19.92 15.80
C HIS A 55 3.42 19.62 17.26
N GLU A 56 3.43 20.65 18.11
CA GLU A 56 3.23 20.52 19.56
C GLU A 56 1.86 19.94 19.96
N ASP A 57 0.83 20.19 19.13
CA ASP A 57 -0.54 19.73 19.40
C ASP A 57 -0.81 18.30 18.95
N ILE A 58 0.18 17.62 18.37
CA ILE A 58 0.06 16.23 17.89
C ILE A 58 0.82 15.29 18.82
N GLN A 59 0.07 14.45 19.53
CA GLN A 59 0.67 13.37 20.31
C GLN A 59 0.81 12.11 19.46
N VAL A 60 2.04 11.65 19.26
CA VAL A 60 2.33 10.35 18.62
C VAL A 60 2.45 9.28 19.71
N VAL A 61 1.65 8.21 19.60
CA VAL A 61 1.64 7.08 20.54
C VAL A 61 2.13 5.83 19.81
N ASP A 62 3.41 5.56 19.92
CA ASP A 62 4.07 4.42 19.27
C ASP A 62 3.74 3.10 19.99
N PHE A 63 4.02 1.97 19.33
CA PHE A 63 3.83 0.60 19.84
C PHE A 63 2.44 0.33 20.42
N THR A 64 1.43 1.02 19.91
CA THR A 64 0.06 0.95 20.41
C THR A 64 -0.90 0.65 19.26
N SER A 65 -1.62 -0.47 19.37
CA SER A 65 -2.55 -0.95 18.35
C SER A 65 -3.98 -0.61 18.73
N ALA A 66 -4.76 -0.05 17.80
CA ALA A 66 -6.21 0.03 17.94
C ALA A 66 -6.80 -1.37 17.71
N ILE A 67 -7.50 -1.90 18.71
CA ILE A 67 -8.07 -3.26 18.68
C ILE A 67 -9.59 -3.27 18.54
N GLU A 68 -10.27 -2.17 18.88
CA GLU A 68 -11.70 -1.99 18.68
C GLU A 68 -12.04 -0.50 18.60
N LEU A 69 -13.10 -0.15 17.86
CA LEU A 69 -13.70 1.17 17.93
C LEU A 69 -14.71 1.24 19.09
N ILE A 70 -14.88 2.42 19.65
CA ILE A 70 -15.88 2.67 20.69
C ILE A 70 -17.00 3.50 20.06
N LYS A 71 -18.24 3.15 20.36
CA LYS A 71 -19.43 3.93 20.00
C LYS A 71 -20.05 4.58 21.24
N ASP A 72 -20.90 5.58 21.02
CA ASP A 72 -21.80 6.08 22.05
C ASP A 72 -23.18 5.40 21.97
N GLU A 73 -24.06 5.70 22.91
CA GLU A 73 -25.43 5.20 22.99
C GLU A 73 -26.28 5.53 21.76
N ASN A 74 -25.87 6.52 20.94
CA ASN A 74 -26.55 6.90 19.69
C ASN A 74 -25.98 6.12 18.49
N GLY A 75 -24.96 5.29 18.71
CA GLY A 75 -24.28 4.54 17.66
C GLY A 75 -23.20 5.32 16.90
N HIS A 76 -22.85 6.53 17.32
CA HIS A 76 -21.79 7.33 16.74
C HIS A 76 -20.41 6.84 17.21
N CYS A 77 -19.38 6.98 16.39
CA CYS A 77 -18.02 6.70 16.82
C CYS A 77 -17.59 7.71 17.90
N ALA A 78 -17.03 7.21 18.98
CA ALA A 78 -16.70 7.96 20.18
C ALA A 78 -15.26 7.73 20.66
N GLY A 79 -14.48 6.94 19.93
CA GLY A 79 -13.09 6.64 20.27
C GLY A 79 -12.64 5.25 19.87
N ALA A 80 -11.60 4.76 20.52
CA ALA A 80 -11.04 3.44 20.29
C ALA A 80 -10.51 2.79 21.58
N VAL A 81 -10.54 1.47 21.64
CA VAL A 81 -9.77 0.68 22.59
C VAL A 81 -8.40 0.41 21.99
N LEU A 82 -7.37 0.72 22.72
CA LEU A 82 -5.97 0.59 22.31
C LEU A 82 -5.28 -0.47 23.18
N LEU A 83 -4.37 -1.21 22.57
CA LEU A 83 -3.48 -2.14 23.26
C LEU A 83 -2.04 -1.66 23.12
N ASN A 84 -1.41 -1.34 24.24
CA ASN A 84 0.03 -1.12 24.26
C ASN A 84 0.74 -2.45 24.01
N MET A 85 1.52 -2.54 22.94
CA MET A 85 2.16 -3.79 22.53
C MET A 85 3.33 -4.21 23.41
N GLU A 86 3.90 -3.28 24.17
CA GLU A 86 5.02 -3.54 25.09
C GLU A 86 4.49 -3.95 26.49
N THR A 87 3.66 -3.10 27.10
CA THR A 87 3.15 -3.32 28.45
C THR A 87 1.95 -4.26 28.53
N LYS A 88 1.25 -4.48 27.38
CA LYS A 88 -0.02 -5.22 27.27
C LYS A 88 -1.21 -4.56 27.97
N GLU A 89 -1.07 -3.31 28.36
CA GLU A 89 -2.16 -2.54 28.95
C GLU A 89 -3.20 -2.13 27.90
N LEU A 90 -4.45 -2.19 28.31
CA LEU A 90 -5.57 -1.65 27.55
C LEU A 90 -5.79 -0.18 27.90
N LEU A 91 -5.90 0.64 26.89
CA LEU A 91 -6.15 2.09 27.00
C LEU A 91 -7.47 2.43 26.29
N VAL A 92 -8.17 3.43 26.79
CA VAL A 92 -9.36 3.97 26.16
C VAL A 92 -9.05 5.38 25.64
N ALA A 93 -9.06 5.52 24.32
CA ALA A 93 -8.95 6.83 23.68
C ALA A 93 -10.35 7.36 23.36
N LYS A 94 -10.90 8.23 24.24
CA LYS A 94 -12.14 8.95 23.98
C LYS A 94 -11.88 10.07 23.01
N ALA A 95 -12.66 10.14 21.91
CA ALA A 95 -12.48 11.12 20.85
C ALA A 95 -13.81 11.61 20.31
N LYS A 96 -13.88 12.87 19.88
CA LYS A 96 -15.05 13.45 19.21
C LYS A 96 -15.21 12.94 17.78
N THR A 97 -14.10 12.72 17.10
CA THR A 97 -14.02 12.12 15.76
C THR A 97 -12.83 11.17 15.69
N VAL A 98 -12.92 10.15 14.85
CA VAL A 98 -11.83 9.19 14.60
C VAL A 98 -11.58 9.12 13.10
N ILE A 99 -10.31 9.01 12.70
CA ILE A 99 -9.92 8.80 11.31
C ILE A 99 -9.17 7.46 11.22
N LEU A 100 -9.69 6.52 10.42
CA LEU A 100 -9.00 5.29 10.08
C LEU A 100 -8.07 5.52 8.89
N ALA A 101 -6.77 5.34 9.09
CA ALA A 101 -5.73 5.44 8.05
C ALA A 101 -4.76 4.25 8.14
N THR A 102 -5.30 3.06 8.35
CA THR A 102 -4.61 1.84 8.77
C THR A 102 -3.97 1.04 7.64
N GLY A 103 -4.11 1.51 6.39
CA GLY A 103 -3.66 0.75 5.22
C GLY A 103 -4.62 -0.38 4.84
N GLY A 104 -4.16 -1.25 3.94
CA GLY A 104 -4.98 -2.31 3.33
C GLY A 104 -4.73 -3.69 3.91
N ALA A 105 -5.03 -4.72 3.10
CA ALA A 105 -5.03 -6.14 3.46
C ALA A 105 -4.01 -6.99 2.67
N GLY A 106 -3.08 -6.36 1.95
CA GLY A 106 -2.21 -7.08 1.02
C GLY A 106 -1.36 -8.17 1.65
N ARG A 107 -1.20 -8.16 2.98
CA ARG A 107 -0.46 -9.20 3.70
C ARG A 107 -1.28 -10.46 3.97
N LEU A 108 -2.61 -10.36 3.98
CA LEU A 108 -3.51 -11.49 4.24
C LEU A 108 -3.80 -12.32 3.00
N HIS A 109 -3.75 -11.72 1.81
CA HIS A 109 -4.06 -12.41 0.56
C HIS A 109 -2.86 -13.23 0.09
N TYR A 110 -2.94 -14.55 0.32
CA TYR A 110 -1.87 -15.48 0.02
C TYR A 110 -2.31 -16.55 -0.98
N GLN A 111 -2.27 -16.24 -2.27
CA GLN A 111 -2.60 -17.15 -3.37
C GLN A 111 -1.35 -17.69 -4.08
N GLY A 112 -0.28 -17.97 -3.33
CA GLY A 112 1.00 -18.41 -3.91
C GLY A 112 1.84 -17.28 -4.50
N PHE A 113 1.40 -16.03 -4.40
CA PHE A 113 2.16 -14.85 -4.79
C PHE A 113 2.87 -14.23 -3.60
N PRO A 114 4.07 -13.67 -3.82
CA PRO A 114 4.70 -12.82 -2.81
C PRO A 114 3.92 -11.50 -2.66
N THR A 115 4.27 -10.71 -1.65
CA THR A 115 3.69 -9.39 -1.45
C THR A 115 4.78 -8.33 -1.23
N SER A 116 4.56 -7.14 -1.79
CA SER A 116 5.39 -5.96 -1.53
C SER A 116 4.92 -5.16 -0.30
N ASN A 117 3.82 -5.57 0.35
CA ASN A 117 3.20 -4.83 1.44
C ASN A 117 3.94 -5.04 2.77
N HIS A 118 3.91 -3.99 3.61
CA HIS A 118 4.38 -4.05 4.98
C HIS A 118 3.62 -5.10 5.80
N TYR A 119 4.25 -5.64 6.84
CA TYR A 119 3.65 -6.65 7.72
C TYR A 119 2.36 -6.19 8.39
N GLY A 120 2.19 -4.90 8.61
CA GLY A 120 0.98 -4.30 9.19
C GLY A 120 -0.18 -4.13 8.20
N ALA A 121 -0.07 -4.53 6.94
CA ALA A 121 -1.19 -4.49 5.98
C ALA A 121 -2.10 -5.72 6.15
N THR A 122 -2.75 -5.83 7.30
CA THR A 122 -3.48 -6.99 7.82
C THR A 122 -4.98 -6.79 7.93
N ALA A 123 -5.54 -5.78 7.26
CA ALA A 123 -6.97 -5.46 7.21
C ALA A 123 -7.61 -5.00 8.52
N ASP A 124 -6.81 -4.69 9.55
CA ASP A 124 -7.36 -4.37 10.88
C ASP A 124 -8.40 -3.24 10.82
N GLY A 125 -8.09 -2.13 10.16
CA GLY A 125 -9.03 -1.02 10.04
C GLY A 125 -10.27 -1.33 9.21
N LEU A 126 -10.19 -2.25 8.24
CA LEU A 126 -11.36 -2.73 7.51
C LEU A 126 -12.31 -3.48 8.44
N VAL A 127 -11.75 -4.35 9.28
CA VAL A 127 -12.52 -5.11 10.27
C VAL A 127 -13.12 -4.17 11.32
N LEU A 128 -12.34 -3.25 11.87
CA LEU A 128 -12.80 -2.26 12.84
C LEU A 128 -13.95 -1.40 12.28
N GLY A 129 -13.79 -0.88 11.06
CA GLY A 129 -14.82 -0.09 10.40
C GLY A 129 -16.10 -0.89 10.12
N TYR A 130 -15.97 -2.12 9.61
CA TYR A 130 -17.10 -3.00 9.34
C TYR A 130 -17.87 -3.35 10.62
N ARG A 131 -17.17 -3.75 11.69
CA ARG A 131 -17.77 -4.05 13.01
C ARG A 131 -18.51 -2.85 13.58
N ALA A 132 -17.99 -1.64 13.38
CA ALA A 132 -18.67 -0.40 13.79
C ALA A 132 -19.91 -0.08 12.95
N GLY A 133 -20.11 -0.72 11.78
CA GLY A 133 -21.26 -0.55 10.90
C GLY A 133 -20.97 0.19 9.58
N ALA A 134 -19.71 0.45 9.25
CA ALA A 134 -19.35 1.03 7.97
C ALA A 134 -19.48 -0.01 6.84
N LYS A 135 -19.88 0.43 5.65
CA LYS A 135 -20.00 -0.42 4.46
C LYS A 135 -18.64 -0.65 3.80
N LEU A 136 -18.50 -1.79 3.15
CA LEU A 136 -17.34 -2.12 2.31
C LEU A 136 -17.71 -2.03 0.83
N LEU A 137 -16.82 -1.44 0.03
CA LEU A 137 -16.90 -1.40 -1.42
C LEU A 137 -15.80 -2.27 -2.02
N TYR A 138 -16.15 -3.14 -2.95
CA TYR A 138 -15.22 -3.99 -3.72
C TYR A 138 -14.18 -4.74 -2.85
N PRO A 139 -14.56 -5.39 -1.73
CA PRO A 139 -13.58 -6.00 -0.80
C PRO A 139 -12.77 -7.14 -1.44
N ASP A 140 -13.22 -7.67 -2.56
CA ASP A 140 -12.59 -8.72 -3.36
C ASP A 140 -11.50 -8.20 -4.32
N THR A 141 -11.28 -6.89 -4.41
CA THR A 141 -10.39 -6.29 -5.42
C THR A 141 -8.99 -6.02 -4.88
N LEU A 142 -8.08 -6.92 -5.21
CA LEU A 142 -6.65 -6.80 -4.94
C LEU A 142 -5.89 -6.56 -6.24
N GLN A 143 -4.88 -5.71 -6.21
CA GLN A 143 -4.04 -5.39 -7.36
C GLN A 143 -2.66 -6.02 -7.21
N TYR A 144 -2.25 -6.75 -8.24
CA TYR A 144 -0.89 -7.24 -8.36
C TYR A 144 -0.02 -6.22 -9.09
N HIS A 145 1.16 -5.97 -8.56
CA HIS A 145 2.19 -5.22 -9.28
C HIS A 145 2.89 -6.18 -10.25
N PRO A 146 3.02 -5.84 -11.53
CA PRO A 146 3.59 -6.77 -12.53
C PRO A 146 5.03 -7.17 -12.22
N THR A 147 5.80 -6.27 -11.61
CA THR A 147 7.23 -6.44 -11.39
C THR A 147 7.59 -6.45 -9.91
N GLY A 148 7.42 -7.60 -9.25
CA GLY A 148 8.10 -7.94 -8.01
C GLY A 148 9.44 -8.61 -8.33
N ALA A 149 10.47 -8.41 -7.51
CA ALA A 149 11.73 -9.12 -7.67
C ALA A 149 11.52 -10.62 -7.49
N ALA A 150 11.91 -11.42 -8.50
CA ALA A 150 11.79 -12.87 -8.45
C ALA A 150 13.11 -13.54 -8.05
N TYR A 151 14.21 -12.80 -8.13
CA TYR A 151 15.56 -13.21 -7.74
C TYR A 151 16.39 -11.97 -7.37
N PRO A 152 17.30 -12.08 -6.40
CA PRO A 152 17.60 -13.23 -5.53
C PRO A 152 16.54 -13.42 -4.42
N ALA A 153 16.62 -14.57 -3.72
CA ALA A 153 15.64 -14.97 -2.71
C ALA A 153 15.50 -13.96 -1.55
N GLN A 154 16.56 -13.24 -1.21
CA GLN A 154 16.57 -12.24 -0.13
C GLN A 154 15.65 -11.06 -0.37
N ILE A 155 15.35 -10.76 -1.63
CA ILE A 155 14.44 -9.68 -2.03
C ILE A 155 13.21 -10.19 -2.78
N TYR A 156 12.91 -11.49 -2.68
CA TYR A 156 11.76 -12.09 -3.33
C TYR A 156 10.45 -11.35 -2.96
N GLY A 157 9.72 -10.91 -3.97
CA GLY A 157 8.50 -10.14 -3.83
C GLY A 157 8.70 -8.64 -3.60
N ALA A 158 9.92 -8.17 -3.37
CA ALA A 158 10.19 -6.75 -3.22
C ALA A 158 9.78 -5.96 -4.48
N LEU A 159 9.29 -4.76 -4.28
CA LEU A 159 8.81 -3.92 -5.37
C LEU A 159 9.95 -3.50 -6.30
N VAL A 160 9.91 -3.95 -7.55
CA VAL A 160 10.63 -3.31 -8.65
C VAL A 160 9.73 -2.24 -9.23
N THR A 161 10.01 -1.00 -8.88
CA THR A 161 9.14 0.14 -9.21
C THR A 161 8.80 0.22 -10.70
N GLU A 162 7.57 0.60 -11.02
CA GLU A 162 7.11 0.79 -12.39
C GLU A 162 7.96 1.82 -13.16
N LYS A 163 8.65 2.72 -12.46
CA LYS A 163 9.55 3.69 -13.07
C LYS A 163 10.64 3.02 -13.92
N VAL A 164 11.08 1.82 -13.57
CA VAL A 164 12.04 1.03 -14.36
C VAL A 164 11.52 0.80 -15.78
N ARG A 165 10.25 0.41 -15.92
CA ARG A 165 9.59 0.26 -17.23
C ARG A 165 9.34 1.61 -17.90
N SER A 166 8.96 2.63 -17.15
CA SER A 166 8.70 3.98 -17.64
C SER A 166 9.95 4.68 -18.20
N VAL A 167 11.14 4.30 -17.75
CA VAL A 167 12.41 4.82 -18.29
C VAL A 167 13.03 3.92 -19.36
N GLY A 168 12.34 2.86 -19.79
CA GLY A 168 12.68 2.16 -21.02
C GLY A 168 13.01 0.67 -20.91
N ALA A 169 12.98 0.06 -19.72
CA ALA A 169 13.17 -1.39 -19.58
C ALA A 169 12.05 -2.17 -20.28
N MET A 170 12.39 -3.31 -20.87
CA MET A 170 11.48 -4.19 -21.60
C MET A 170 11.25 -5.49 -20.86
N LEU A 171 10.04 -6.05 -21.00
CA LEU A 171 9.71 -7.38 -20.48
C LEU A 171 10.03 -8.43 -21.56
N VAL A 172 10.89 -9.38 -21.20
CA VAL A 172 11.47 -10.36 -22.12
C VAL A 172 11.29 -11.78 -21.55
N ASN A 173 10.88 -12.72 -22.37
CA ASN A 173 10.70 -14.12 -22.00
C ASN A 173 12.04 -14.90 -22.02
N ALA A 174 11.98 -16.20 -21.73
CA ALA A 174 13.16 -17.07 -21.72
C ALA A 174 13.81 -17.22 -23.10
N ASP A 175 13.07 -17.01 -24.18
CA ASP A 175 13.58 -17.10 -25.55
C ASP A 175 14.22 -15.77 -26.05
N GLY A 176 14.23 -14.73 -25.20
CA GLY A 176 14.75 -13.41 -25.57
C GLY A 176 13.75 -12.53 -26.32
N GLU A 177 12.47 -12.88 -26.36
CA GLU A 177 11.43 -12.14 -27.09
C GLU A 177 10.71 -11.14 -26.16
N VAL A 178 10.49 -9.92 -26.67
CA VAL A 178 9.61 -8.94 -26.03
C VAL A 178 8.16 -9.37 -26.28
N PHE A 179 7.42 -9.73 -25.25
CA PHE A 179 6.09 -10.33 -25.38
C PHE A 179 4.93 -9.37 -25.09
N MET A 180 5.20 -8.16 -24.63
CA MET A 180 4.16 -7.18 -24.34
C MET A 180 4.69 -5.73 -24.28
N ASN A 181 3.77 -4.76 -24.38
CA ASN A 181 4.10 -3.35 -24.12
C ASN A 181 4.40 -3.16 -22.62
N PRO A 182 5.57 -2.64 -22.24
CA PRO A 182 5.94 -2.46 -20.84
C PRO A 182 5.09 -1.45 -20.05
N LEU A 183 4.36 -0.57 -20.75
CA LEU A 183 3.53 0.48 -20.15
C LEU A 183 2.02 0.16 -20.15
N GLU A 184 1.66 -1.09 -20.36
CA GLU A 184 0.27 -1.55 -20.18
C GLU A 184 -0.22 -1.32 -18.74
N THR A 185 -1.54 -1.38 -18.56
CA THR A 185 -2.15 -1.37 -17.22
C THR A 185 -1.67 -2.54 -16.38
N ARG A 186 -1.72 -2.42 -15.06
CA ARG A 186 -1.12 -3.42 -14.14
C ARG A 186 -1.76 -4.78 -14.23
N ASP A 187 -3.06 -4.84 -14.38
CA ASP A 187 -3.83 -6.07 -14.56
C ASP A 187 -3.43 -6.81 -15.86
N VAL A 188 -3.37 -6.08 -16.99
CA VAL A 188 -2.93 -6.63 -18.26
C VAL A 188 -1.48 -7.10 -18.19
N ALA A 189 -0.60 -6.29 -17.61
CA ALA A 189 0.81 -6.63 -17.49
C ALA A 189 1.04 -7.84 -16.58
N ALA A 190 0.39 -7.91 -15.42
CA ALA A 190 0.49 -9.04 -14.51
C ALA A 190 -0.06 -10.32 -15.15
N ALA A 191 -1.24 -10.26 -15.77
CA ALA A 191 -1.83 -11.41 -16.48
C ALA A 191 -0.95 -11.88 -17.63
N SER A 192 -0.34 -10.98 -18.40
CA SER A 192 0.57 -11.34 -19.49
C SER A 192 1.81 -12.06 -19.00
N ILE A 193 2.43 -11.62 -17.91
CA ILE A 193 3.59 -12.27 -17.30
C ILE A 193 3.20 -13.68 -16.79
N ILE A 194 2.08 -13.80 -16.09
CA ILE A 194 1.59 -15.10 -15.59
C ILE A 194 1.36 -16.05 -16.76
N ARG A 195 0.67 -15.59 -17.81
CA ARG A 195 0.39 -16.39 -19.01
C ARG A 195 1.68 -16.83 -19.72
N GLU A 196 2.65 -15.95 -19.85
CA GLU A 196 3.95 -16.25 -20.47
C GLU A 196 4.69 -17.35 -19.72
N CYS A 197 4.66 -17.30 -18.37
CA CYS A 197 5.28 -18.30 -17.52
C CYS A 197 4.52 -19.64 -17.48
N THR A 198 3.19 -19.60 -17.37
CA THR A 198 2.36 -20.81 -17.10
C THR A 198 1.85 -21.47 -18.39
N GLU A 199 1.03 -20.75 -19.18
CA GLU A 199 0.37 -21.30 -20.34
C GLU A 199 1.32 -21.49 -21.52
N ARG A 200 2.24 -20.54 -21.75
CA ARG A 200 3.20 -20.57 -22.86
C ARG A 200 4.48 -21.34 -22.53
N GLY A 201 4.76 -21.54 -21.25
CA GLY A 201 5.97 -22.23 -20.80
C GLY A 201 7.28 -21.50 -21.10
N LYS A 202 7.24 -20.19 -21.38
CA LYS A 202 8.37 -19.35 -21.74
C LYS A 202 8.95 -18.56 -20.54
N GLY A 203 8.67 -19.01 -19.33
CA GLY A 203 9.24 -18.43 -18.10
C GLY A 203 10.66 -18.93 -17.83
N VAL A 204 11.45 -18.09 -17.20
CA VAL A 204 12.77 -18.43 -16.67
C VAL A 204 12.61 -19.10 -15.31
N LYS A 205 13.22 -20.27 -15.11
CA LYS A 205 13.15 -20.99 -13.82
C LYS A 205 13.98 -20.28 -12.75
N THR A 206 13.40 -20.12 -11.57
CA THR A 206 14.05 -19.57 -10.37
C THR A 206 13.81 -20.52 -9.20
N PRO A 207 14.56 -20.40 -8.09
CA PRO A 207 14.28 -21.17 -6.87
C PRO A 207 12.86 -20.98 -6.30
N ALA A 208 12.23 -19.85 -6.59
CA ALA A 208 10.88 -19.51 -6.11
C ALA A 208 9.76 -19.83 -7.12
N GLY A 209 10.09 -20.33 -8.31
CA GLY A 209 9.14 -20.61 -9.38
C GLY A 209 9.62 -20.11 -10.74
N GLN A 210 8.70 -19.59 -11.54
CA GLN A 210 9.02 -19.01 -12.85
C GLN A 210 8.99 -17.49 -12.80
N ALA A 211 9.73 -16.84 -13.69
CA ALA A 211 9.83 -15.40 -13.81
C ALA A 211 10.06 -15.00 -15.28
N VAL A 212 10.04 -13.71 -15.56
CA VAL A 212 10.46 -13.14 -16.83
C VAL A 212 11.62 -12.15 -16.60
N TRP A 213 12.39 -11.90 -17.65
CA TRP A 213 13.41 -10.87 -17.60
C TRP A 213 12.79 -9.47 -17.70
N LEU A 214 13.29 -8.56 -16.90
CA LEU A 214 13.15 -7.13 -17.10
C LEU A 214 14.50 -6.60 -17.57
N ASP A 215 14.60 -6.28 -18.86
CA ASP A 215 15.82 -5.84 -19.52
C ASP A 215 16.14 -4.40 -19.12
N THR A 216 16.84 -4.25 -18.02
CA THR A 216 17.24 -2.95 -17.46
C THR A 216 18.40 -2.31 -18.23
N PRO A 217 19.41 -3.04 -18.80
CA PRO A 217 20.42 -2.44 -19.68
C PRO A 217 19.84 -1.65 -20.85
N MET A 218 18.68 -2.04 -21.35
CA MET A 218 17.98 -1.32 -22.42
C MET A 218 17.71 0.16 -22.08
N ILE A 219 17.64 0.51 -20.78
CA ILE A 219 17.46 1.90 -20.32
C ILE A 219 18.67 2.76 -20.74
N GLU A 220 19.89 2.27 -20.51
CA GLU A 220 21.12 2.97 -20.86
C GLU A 220 21.25 3.09 -22.39
N LEU A 221 20.90 2.03 -23.14
CA LEU A 221 20.92 2.04 -24.59
C LEU A 221 19.95 3.06 -25.20
N LYS A 222 18.76 3.20 -24.64
CA LYS A 222 17.72 4.14 -25.14
C LYS A 222 17.95 5.59 -24.75
N ASN A 223 18.49 5.83 -23.55
CA ASN A 223 18.51 7.19 -22.96
C ASN A 223 19.93 7.71 -22.67
N GLY A 224 20.95 6.92 -22.94
CA GLY A 224 22.35 7.25 -22.68
C GLY A 224 22.87 6.75 -21.35
N ALA A 225 24.17 6.56 -21.27
CA ALA A 225 24.88 6.08 -20.09
C ALA A 225 24.63 6.97 -18.85
N GLY A 226 24.51 6.37 -17.68
CA GLY A 226 24.23 7.06 -16.42
C GLY A 226 22.74 7.34 -16.15
N THR A 227 21.83 6.95 -17.04
CA THR A 227 20.38 7.14 -16.83
C THR A 227 19.87 6.35 -15.64
N ILE A 228 20.29 5.11 -15.46
CA ILE A 228 19.87 4.25 -14.32
C ILE A 228 20.31 4.90 -13.01
N GLU A 229 21.57 5.31 -12.91
CA GLU A 229 22.13 5.95 -11.73
C GLU A 229 21.37 7.24 -11.36
N LYS A 230 21.03 8.04 -12.36
CA LYS A 230 20.31 9.31 -12.18
C LYS A 230 18.82 9.13 -11.86
N ARG A 231 18.14 8.20 -12.55
CA ARG A 231 16.66 8.10 -12.53
C ARG A 231 16.10 7.05 -11.59
N ILE A 232 16.85 5.96 -11.33
CA ILE A 232 16.42 4.82 -10.50
C ILE A 232 17.55 4.35 -9.54
N PRO A 233 18.16 5.27 -8.78
CA PRO A 233 19.29 4.96 -7.90
C PRO A 233 18.93 3.99 -6.77
N ALA A 234 17.68 3.96 -6.28
CA ALA A 234 17.26 3.04 -5.24
C ALA A 234 17.22 1.59 -5.76
N MET A 235 16.70 1.39 -6.98
CA MET A 235 16.75 0.06 -7.62
C MET A 235 18.18 -0.40 -7.85
N MET A 236 19.03 0.48 -8.36
CA MET A 236 20.45 0.17 -8.54
C MET A 236 21.08 -0.28 -7.21
N ARG A 237 20.89 0.46 -6.13
CA ARG A 237 21.41 0.08 -4.80
C ARG A 237 20.81 -1.21 -4.25
N MET A 238 19.51 -1.45 -4.47
CA MET A 238 18.83 -2.66 -4.01
C MET A 238 19.47 -3.92 -4.61
N PHE A 239 19.68 -3.95 -5.92
CA PHE A 239 20.27 -5.10 -6.61
C PHE A 239 21.79 -5.20 -6.40
N ALA A 240 22.49 -4.07 -6.34
CA ALA A 240 23.94 -4.04 -6.10
C ALA A 240 24.34 -4.69 -4.76
N LYS A 241 23.50 -4.60 -3.72
CA LYS A 241 23.72 -5.31 -2.43
C LYS A 241 23.78 -6.83 -2.58
N HIS A 242 23.28 -7.36 -3.69
CA HIS A 242 23.27 -8.80 -4.01
C HIS A 242 24.18 -9.13 -5.19
N GLY A 243 25.09 -8.22 -5.55
CA GLY A 243 26.08 -8.44 -6.61
C GLY A 243 25.53 -8.30 -8.04
N ILE A 244 24.31 -7.78 -8.21
CA ILE A 244 23.65 -7.59 -9.51
C ILE A 244 23.81 -6.14 -9.97
N ASP A 245 24.48 -5.91 -11.10
CA ASP A 245 24.59 -4.59 -11.73
C ASP A 245 23.52 -4.44 -12.82
N ILE A 246 22.41 -3.83 -12.46
CA ILE A 246 21.25 -3.63 -13.37
C ILE A 246 21.54 -2.76 -14.60
N ARG A 247 22.74 -2.16 -14.70
CA ARG A 247 23.21 -1.44 -15.88
C ARG A 247 23.76 -2.38 -16.94
N LYS A 248 24.19 -3.59 -16.52
CA LYS A 248 24.90 -4.57 -17.36
C LYS A 248 24.12 -5.85 -17.59
N GLU A 249 23.24 -6.21 -16.66
CA GLU A 249 22.48 -7.45 -16.71
C GLU A 249 21.01 -7.21 -16.39
N PRO A 250 20.08 -7.96 -17.04
CA PRO A 250 18.65 -7.87 -16.74
C PRO A 250 18.35 -8.49 -15.37
N ILE A 251 17.19 -8.14 -14.81
CA ILE A 251 16.70 -8.67 -13.55
C ILE A 251 15.47 -9.55 -13.75
N LEU A 252 15.29 -10.53 -12.86
CA LEU A 252 14.11 -11.40 -12.89
C LEU A 252 12.97 -10.82 -12.08
N VAL A 253 11.78 -10.79 -12.70
CA VAL A 253 10.56 -10.24 -12.08
C VAL A 253 9.38 -11.18 -12.28
N TYR A 254 8.44 -11.13 -11.30
CA TYR A 254 7.17 -11.84 -11.34
C TYR A 254 6.11 -11.01 -10.60
N PRO A 255 4.81 -11.16 -10.89
CA PRO A 255 3.77 -10.41 -10.18
C PRO A 255 3.80 -10.59 -8.67
N THR A 256 3.62 -9.48 -7.94
CA THR A 256 3.57 -9.44 -6.48
C THR A 256 2.32 -8.71 -6.02
N LEU A 257 1.67 -9.17 -4.96
CA LEU A 257 0.53 -8.49 -4.37
C LEU A 257 0.96 -7.14 -3.82
N HIS A 258 0.21 -6.09 -4.16
CA HIS A 258 0.70 -4.73 -3.97
C HIS A 258 -0.29 -3.75 -3.36
N TYR A 259 -1.57 -3.78 -3.76
CA TYR A 259 -2.53 -2.75 -3.35
C TYR A 259 -3.96 -3.30 -3.30
N GLN A 260 -4.70 -2.87 -2.28
CA GLN A 260 -6.12 -3.13 -2.17
C GLN A 260 -6.92 -1.97 -2.76
N ASN A 261 -7.78 -2.24 -3.76
CA ASN A 261 -8.62 -1.21 -4.37
C ASN A 261 -9.95 -1.02 -3.62
N GLY A 262 -10.45 -2.09 -3.01
CA GLY A 262 -11.64 -2.08 -2.18
C GLY A 262 -11.36 -1.64 -0.75
N GLY A 263 -12.41 -1.36 0.02
CA GLY A 263 -12.29 -0.92 1.41
C GLY A 263 -13.53 -0.23 1.92
N LEU A 264 -13.39 0.55 2.96
CA LEU A 264 -14.48 1.29 3.58
C LEU A 264 -15.10 2.31 2.60
N HIS A 265 -16.42 2.37 2.57
CA HIS A 265 -17.14 3.42 1.84
C HIS A 265 -16.95 4.77 2.55
N ILE A 266 -16.68 5.81 1.76
CA ILE A 266 -16.60 7.19 2.23
C ILE A 266 -17.31 8.16 1.29
N THR A 267 -17.69 9.30 1.84
CA THR A 267 -18.08 10.49 1.06
C THR A 267 -16.84 11.24 0.57
N ALA A 268 -17.03 12.28 -0.24
CA ALA A 268 -15.94 13.16 -0.69
C ALA A 268 -15.18 13.83 0.47
N ASP A 269 -15.82 13.97 1.62
CA ASP A 269 -15.26 14.59 2.84
C ASP A 269 -14.51 13.58 3.72
N GLY A 270 -14.47 12.31 3.30
CA GLY A 270 -13.83 11.24 4.07
C GLY A 270 -14.70 10.62 5.16
N GLN A 271 -15.95 11.07 5.33
CA GLN A 271 -16.91 10.53 6.29
C GLN A 271 -17.37 9.13 5.86
N THR A 272 -17.35 8.16 6.78
CA THR A 272 -17.90 6.81 6.54
C THR A 272 -19.42 6.79 6.78
N ASP A 273 -20.04 5.60 6.66
CA ASP A 273 -21.46 5.40 7.02
C ASP A 273 -21.72 5.50 8.54
N VAL A 274 -20.66 5.51 9.36
CA VAL A 274 -20.74 5.65 10.82
C VAL A 274 -20.46 7.11 11.20
N GLU A 275 -21.39 7.73 11.89
CA GLU A 275 -21.27 9.13 12.30
C GLU A 275 -19.99 9.33 13.15
N ASN A 276 -19.26 10.42 12.93
CA ASN A 276 -17.99 10.78 13.56
C ASN A 276 -16.80 9.86 13.21
N LEU A 277 -16.97 8.88 12.31
CA LEU A 277 -15.90 8.01 11.81
C LEU A 277 -15.55 8.41 10.39
N PHE A 278 -14.32 8.81 10.20
CA PHE A 278 -13.70 9.14 8.91
C PHE A 278 -12.71 8.08 8.50
N ALA A 279 -12.39 8.02 7.21
CA ALA A 279 -11.33 7.14 6.73
C ALA A 279 -10.61 7.76 5.53
N ALA A 280 -9.33 7.41 5.35
CA ALA A 280 -8.52 7.84 4.22
C ALA A 280 -7.40 6.83 3.91
N GLY A 281 -6.93 6.84 2.67
CA GLY A 281 -5.86 5.96 2.19
C GLY A 281 -6.34 4.56 1.83
N GLU A 282 -5.44 3.58 1.83
CA GLU A 282 -5.70 2.24 1.30
C GLU A 282 -6.78 1.44 2.07
N VAL A 283 -7.19 1.90 3.25
CA VAL A 283 -8.34 1.33 3.98
C VAL A 283 -9.68 1.65 3.31
N VAL A 284 -9.69 2.62 2.38
CA VAL A 284 -10.89 3.12 1.68
C VAL A 284 -11.08 2.43 0.35
N GLY A 285 -12.33 2.09 0.01
CA GLY A 285 -12.73 1.54 -1.28
C GLY A 285 -13.43 2.55 -2.19
N GLY A 286 -13.46 2.25 -3.49
CA GLY A 286 -14.27 2.97 -4.48
C GLY A 286 -13.57 4.13 -5.20
N ILE A 287 -12.53 4.75 -4.64
CA ILE A 287 -11.83 5.89 -5.26
C ILE A 287 -11.19 5.50 -6.61
N HIS A 288 -10.62 4.31 -6.68
CA HIS A 288 -9.93 3.79 -7.86
C HIS A 288 -10.78 2.79 -8.67
N GLY A 289 -12.05 2.61 -8.32
CA GLY A 289 -12.82 1.49 -8.85
C GLY A 289 -12.17 0.15 -8.50
N ARG A 290 -12.04 -0.74 -9.49
CA ARG A 290 -11.48 -2.09 -9.30
C ARG A 290 -10.02 -2.23 -9.76
N ASN A 291 -9.42 -1.16 -10.34
CA ASN A 291 -8.07 -1.23 -10.89
C ASN A 291 -7.38 0.15 -10.88
N ARG A 292 -6.46 0.34 -9.96
CA ARG A 292 -5.76 1.61 -9.75
C ARG A 292 -4.66 1.84 -10.77
N LEU A 293 -4.57 3.05 -11.31
CA LEU A 293 -3.44 3.50 -12.12
C LEU A 293 -2.23 3.86 -11.25
N MET A 294 -1.02 3.73 -11.82
CA MET A 294 0.24 4.11 -11.17
C MET A 294 0.18 5.52 -10.60
N GLY A 295 0.73 5.69 -9.41
CA GLY A 295 0.88 6.98 -8.71
C GLY A 295 -0.39 7.50 -8.06
N ASN A 296 -1.57 7.04 -8.47
CA ASN A 296 -2.83 7.52 -7.93
C ASN A 296 -3.02 7.17 -6.45
N SER A 297 -2.39 6.11 -5.92
CA SER A 297 -2.48 5.81 -4.49
C SER A 297 -1.81 6.89 -3.62
N LEU A 298 -0.61 7.35 -3.99
CA LEU A 298 0.04 8.43 -3.25
C LEU A 298 -0.76 9.73 -3.34
N LEU A 299 -1.38 10.00 -4.48
CA LEU A 299 -2.25 11.17 -4.63
C LEU A 299 -3.52 11.04 -3.78
N ASP A 300 -4.13 9.86 -3.79
CA ASP A 300 -5.31 9.52 -2.98
C ASP A 300 -5.04 9.72 -1.49
N VAL A 301 -4.02 9.06 -0.93
CA VAL A 301 -3.74 9.15 0.52
C VAL A 301 -3.47 10.59 0.97
N ILE A 302 -2.87 11.42 0.10
CA ILE A 302 -2.60 12.83 0.41
C ILE A 302 -3.87 13.69 0.31
N VAL A 303 -4.66 13.53 -0.74
CA VAL A 303 -5.85 14.36 -0.97
C VAL A 303 -6.94 14.01 0.03
N PHE A 304 -7.30 12.72 0.14
CA PHE A 304 -8.37 12.29 1.04
C PHE A 304 -7.93 12.30 2.50
N GLY A 305 -6.65 12.05 2.81
CA GLY A 305 -6.12 12.24 4.16
C GLY A 305 -6.28 13.68 4.64
N ARG A 306 -5.96 14.65 3.79
CA ARG A 306 -6.15 16.07 4.09
C ARG A 306 -7.64 16.43 4.22
N ASN A 307 -8.48 15.97 3.30
CA ASN A 307 -9.93 16.22 3.34
C ASN A 307 -10.53 15.64 4.63
N ALA A 308 -10.27 14.38 4.94
CA ALA A 308 -10.75 13.73 6.15
C ALA A 308 -10.30 14.48 7.41
N GLY A 309 -9.04 14.91 7.47
CA GLY A 309 -8.50 15.70 8.59
C GLY A 309 -9.24 17.03 8.78
N GLN A 310 -9.47 17.78 7.70
CA GLN A 310 -10.16 19.07 7.75
C GLN A 310 -11.62 18.92 8.19
N HIS A 311 -12.35 17.96 7.60
CA HIS A 311 -13.76 17.75 7.92
C HIS A 311 -13.96 17.11 9.29
N ALA A 312 -13.09 16.19 9.70
CA ALA A 312 -13.11 15.63 11.06
C ALA A 312 -12.86 16.71 12.13
N ALA A 313 -11.90 17.60 11.90
CA ALA A 313 -11.63 18.71 12.80
C ALA A 313 -12.81 19.70 12.88
N GLU A 314 -13.46 20.03 11.75
CA GLU A 314 -14.64 20.90 11.74
C GLU A 314 -15.82 20.24 12.46
N LYS A 315 -16.08 18.96 12.18
CA LYS A 315 -17.09 18.16 12.84
C LYS A 315 -16.90 18.12 14.35
N ALA A 316 -15.67 17.94 14.81
CA ALA A 316 -15.32 17.84 16.23
C ALA A 316 -15.72 19.07 17.06
N LYS A 317 -15.88 20.24 16.44
CA LYS A 317 -16.31 21.46 17.13
C LYS A 317 -17.74 21.36 17.68
N SER A 318 -18.59 20.59 17.03
CA SER A 318 -20.01 20.43 17.38
C SER A 318 -20.36 19.11 18.06
N VAL A 319 -19.41 18.16 18.12
CA VAL A 319 -19.65 16.84 18.72
C VAL A 319 -19.58 16.89 20.24
N ASN A 320 -20.62 16.38 20.88
CA ASN A 320 -20.63 16.01 22.29
C ASN A 320 -20.67 14.47 22.38
N VAL A 321 -19.61 13.89 22.92
CA VAL A 321 -19.49 12.44 23.07
C VAL A 321 -20.39 11.96 24.19
N GLY A 322 -21.31 11.05 23.88
CA GLY A 322 -22.24 10.45 24.82
C GLY A 322 -21.61 9.36 25.71
N THR A 323 -22.47 8.47 26.21
CA THR A 323 -22.06 7.32 27.02
C THR A 323 -21.38 6.28 26.13
N LEU A 324 -20.19 5.86 26.50
CA LEU A 324 -19.40 4.90 25.72
C LEU A 324 -19.98 3.49 25.81
N THR A 325 -20.06 2.79 24.68
CA THR A 325 -20.50 1.38 24.59
C THR A 325 -19.69 0.58 23.59
N LEU A 326 -19.71 -0.74 23.76
CA LEU A 326 -19.15 -1.74 22.84
C LEU A 326 -20.22 -2.71 22.33
N ASP A 327 -21.51 -2.35 22.38
CA ASP A 327 -22.63 -3.22 22.01
C ASP A 327 -22.56 -3.71 20.56
N HIS A 328 -21.93 -2.96 19.68
CA HIS A 328 -21.71 -3.35 18.29
C HIS A 328 -20.82 -4.61 18.16
N VAL A 329 -19.97 -4.88 19.14
CA VAL A 329 -19.15 -6.11 19.16
C VAL A 329 -20.04 -7.33 19.37
N ALA A 330 -20.97 -7.26 20.31
CA ALA A 330 -21.94 -8.33 20.54
C ALA A 330 -22.87 -8.54 19.31
N ALA A 331 -23.27 -7.45 18.65
CA ALA A 331 -24.06 -7.51 17.41
C ALA A 331 -23.29 -8.22 16.28
N PHE A 332 -22.00 -7.93 16.12
CA PHE A 332 -21.15 -8.58 15.13
C PHE A 332 -20.95 -10.10 15.43
N GLU A 333 -20.78 -10.47 16.70
CA GLU A 333 -20.69 -11.89 17.08
C GLU A 333 -22.02 -12.64 16.79
N ALA A 334 -23.16 -11.99 17.01
CA ALA A 334 -24.46 -12.55 16.64
C ALA A 334 -24.61 -12.70 15.11
N GLU A 335 -24.14 -11.74 14.32
CA GLU A 335 -24.12 -11.82 12.86
C GLU A 335 -23.29 -13.01 12.37
N LYS A 336 -22.10 -13.22 12.92
CA LYS A 336 -21.25 -14.38 12.63
C LYS A 336 -21.95 -15.70 12.92
N GLN A 337 -22.60 -15.79 14.07
CA GLN A 337 -23.36 -17.00 14.45
C GLN A 337 -24.51 -17.27 13.48
N GLN A 338 -25.28 -16.25 13.11
CA GLN A 338 -26.39 -16.37 12.15
C GLN A 338 -25.89 -16.78 10.74
N ALA A 339 -24.72 -16.30 10.34
CA ALA A 339 -24.07 -16.65 9.08
C ALA A 339 -23.41 -18.06 9.13
N GLY A 340 -23.47 -18.76 10.25
CA GLY A 340 -22.85 -20.08 10.41
C GLY A 340 -21.32 -20.06 10.40
N VAL A 341 -20.71 -18.90 10.69
CA VAL A 341 -19.25 -18.77 10.77
C VAL A 341 -18.78 -19.32 12.10
N THR A 342 -18.35 -20.57 12.11
CA THR A 342 -17.85 -21.27 13.31
C THR A 342 -16.33 -21.38 13.36
N ASP A 343 -15.66 -20.94 12.29
CA ASP A 343 -14.21 -21.04 12.13
C ASP A 343 -13.52 -19.89 12.86
N HIS A 344 -12.83 -20.20 13.92
CA HIS A 344 -11.97 -19.26 14.66
C HIS A 344 -10.55 -19.25 14.10
N ARG A 345 -10.42 -19.03 12.80
CA ARG A 345 -9.09 -18.88 12.20
C ARG A 345 -8.39 -17.70 12.84
N LEU A 346 -7.27 -17.98 13.47
CA LEU A 346 -6.32 -16.94 13.83
C LEU A 346 -5.76 -16.34 12.54
N SER A 347 -5.54 -15.04 12.54
CA SER A 347 -4.80 -14.39 11.47
C SER A 347 -3.51 -15.17 11.21
N PRO A 348 -3.17 -15.48 9.94
CA PRO A 348 -1.93 -16.22 9.68
C PRO A 348 -0.76 -15.42 10.24
N GLN A 349 0.14 -16.13 10.93
CA GLN A 349 1.39 -15.52 11.36
C GLN A 349 2.20 -15.14 10.14
N LEU A 350 2.24 -13.85 9.82
CA LEU A 350 2.92 -13.29 8.67
C LEU A 350 4.37 -12.91 8.97
N LEU A 351 4.92 -13.51 10.02
CA LEU A 351 6.33 -13.36 10.36
C LEU A 351 7.19 -14.06 9.30
N PRO A 352 8.31 -13.47 8.93
CA PRO A 352 9.30 -14.13 8.07
C PRO A 352 9.72 -15.49 8.66
N ASP A 353 10.08 -16.43 7.79
CA ASP A 353 10.44 -17.79 8.23
C ASP A 353 11.60 -17.84 9.25
N TYR A 354 12.52 -16.89 9.18
CA TYR A 354 13.60 -16.78 10.17
C TYR A 354 13.06 -16.46 11.57
N ALA A 355 11.98 -15.69 11.70
CA ALA A 355 11.37 -15.39 13.01
C ALA A 355 10.72 -16.63 13.63
N ARG A 356 10.18 -17.55 12.82
CA ARG A 356 9.64 -18.83 13.29
C ARG A 356 10.72 -19.75 13.86
N LYS A 357 11.97 -19.64 13.38
CA LYS A 357 13.10 -20.41 13.90
C LYS A 357 13.61 -19.89 15.24
N ILE A 358 13.46 -18.58 15.48
CA ILE A 358 13.90 -17.93 16.73
C ILE A 358 12.86 -18.16 17.85
N HIS A 359 11.58 -18.23 17.49
CA HIS A 359 10.47 -18.49 18.40
C HIS A 359 9.69 -19.71 17.88
N PRO A 360 10.20 -20.95 18.08
CA PRO A 360 9.41 -22.13 17.76
C PRO A 360 8.12 -22.04 18.57
N ALA A 361 6.97 -22.10 17.88
CA ALA A 361 5.69 -22.17 18.54
C ALA A 361 5.75 -23.34 19.54
N GLU A 362 5.49 -23.07 20.80
CA GLU A 362 5.25 -24.13 21.76
C GLU A 362 4.11 -25.01 21.23
N LYS A 363 4.38 -26.31 21.16
CA LYS A 363 3.48 -27.32 20.62
C LYS A 363 2.25 -27.47 21.50
#